data_2817b786304ddd057f12791679e47861
#
_entry.id   2817b786304ddd057f12791679e47861
#
_cell.length_a   1.000
_cell.length_b   1.000
_cell.length_c   1.000
_cell.angle_alpha   90.00
_cell.angle_beta   90.00
_cell.angle_gamma   90.00
#
_symmetry.space_group_name_H-M   'P 1'
#
loop_
_entity.id
_entity.type
_entity.pdbx_description
1 polymer ?
#
loop_
_entity_poly.entity_id
_entity_poly.type
_entity_poly.pdbx_seq_one_letter_code
_entity_poly.pdbx_strand_id
1 'polypeptide(L)'
;MKEIKERLAALRKAMKDAGVSAYIIPGTDPHAGEYIAEYWKERQWISGFDGSAGTVALTLEKAGLWTDSRYFLQAGIQLKDTTIDLMKEGLSETPDIISWISKELKAGDKVAVNPQMFSVNSYAKMKKTLALSGIELVSVDLLKNIWTNRPTLPQEPFFVYDIQYAGESVEDKLKSVRSEMKKLHANVFALSALDDIAWLFNIRGNDVDYNPVVIAYALVDENSATLFVAPEKCTPVSLEFLHQNQVNVSGYEDIYDALKSIPADKSVLVDGDKFNQSLFEAISEKCTKQFAMSPVFRLKAVKNKVEMNGVRKAMIKDGVALTRFFMWLENKVKKENLTEMS
;
A
#
# COMPACT_ATOMS: atom_id res chain seq x y z
N MET A 1 -15.17 16.59 -14.96
CA MET A 1 -16.32 16.94 -14.08
C MET A 1 -17.57 16.11 -14.36
N LYS A 2 -18.12 16.06 -15.59
CA LYS A 2 -19.25 15.17 -15.91
C LYS A 2 -18.96 13.71 -15.59
N GLU A 3 -17.80 13.24 -15.95
CA GLU A 3 -17.32 11.87 -15.70
C GLU A 3 -17.26 11.53 -14.19
N ILE A 4 -16.79 12.45 -13.34
CA ILE A 4 -16.76 12.23 -11.88
C ILE A 4 -18.17 12.06 -11.32
N LYS A 5 -19.14 12.88 -11.77
CA LYS A 5 -20.53 12.73 -11.36
C LYS A 5 -21.13 11.39 -11.80
N GLU A 6 -20.80 10.94 -13.00
CA GLU A 6 -21.24 9.63 -13.52
C GLU A 6 -20.63 8.47 -12.70
N ARG A 7 -19.33 8.56 -12.35
CA ARG A 7 -18.65 7.58 -11.48
C ARG A 7 -19.28 7.52 -10.08
N LEU A 8 -19.54 8.68 -9.47
CA LEU A 8 -20.23 8.75 -8.16
C LEU A 8 -21.65 8.17 -8.23
N ALA A 9 -22.39 8.44 -9.31
CA ALA A 9 -23.73 7.88 -9.49
C ALA A 9 -23.68 6.34 -9.64
N ALA A 10 -22.72 5.81 -10.40
CA ALA A 10 -22.51 4.38 -10.57
C ALA A 10 -22.14 3.71 -9.23
N LEU A 11 -21.24 4.34 -8.43
CA LEU A 11 -20.86 3.82 -7.12
C LEU A 11 -22.07 3.84 -6.15
N ARG A 12 -22.83 4.93 -6.10
CA ARG A 12 -24.05 5.01 -5.28
C ARG A 12 -25.09 3.94 -5.64
N LYS A 13 -25.20 3.63 -6.96
CA LYS A 13 -26.04 2.52 -7.40
C LYS A 13 -25.53 1.19 -6.85
N ALA A 14 -24.23 0.90 -6.99
CA ALA A 14 -23.63 -0.32 -6.46
C ALA A 14 -23.76 -0.42 -4.93
N MET A 15 -23.65 0.71 -4.21
CA MET A 15 -23.89 0.77 -2.76
C MET A 15 -25.33 0.36 -2.42
N LYS A 16 -26.32 0.87 -3.14
CA LYS A 16 -27.73 0.49 -2.96
C LYS A 16 -27.96 -0.99 -3.25
N ASP A 17 -27.41 -1.48 -4.35
CA ASP A 17 -27.52 -2.89 -4.75
C ASP A 17 -26.87 -3.84 -3.70
N ALA A 18 -25.81 -3.39 -3.04
CA ALA A 18 -25.12 -4.10 -1.95
C ALA A 18 -25.73 -3.88 -0.54
N GLY A 19 -26.73 -3.02 -0.41
CA GLY A 19 -27.37 -2.69 0.88
C GLY A 19 -26.45 -1.95 1.85
N VAL A 20 -25.54 -1.09 1.34
CA VAL A 20 -24.63 -0.27 2.15
C VAL A 20 -24.93 1.19 2.00
N SER A 21 -24.79 1.94 3.09
CA SER A 21 -25.17 3.36 3.22
C SER A 21 -23.99 4.32 3.00
N ALA A 22 -22.74 3.85 3.20
CA ALA A 22 -21.53 4.62 2.92
C ALA A 22 -20.39 3.73 2.40
N TYR A 23 -19.42 4.35 1.71
CA TYR A 23 -18.22 3.71 1.20
C TYR A 23 -16.99 4.59 1.42
N ILE A 24 -15.86 3.99 1.82
CA ILE A 24 -14.60 4.70 2.06
C ILE A 24 -13.53 4.19 1.11
N ILE A 25 -12.84 5.13 0.42
CA ILE A 25 -11.82 4.86 -0.59
C ILE A 25 -10.53 5.58 -0.19
N PRO A 26 -9.55 4.91 0.37
CA PRO A 26 -8.27 5.52 0.75
C PRO A 26 -7.36 5.75 -0.46
N GLY A 27 -6.31 6.52 -0.29
CA GLY A 27 -5.24 6.71 -1.28
C GLY A 27 -4.06 5.78 -1.02
N THR A 28 -4.31 4.50 -0.81
CA THR A 28 -3.30 3.47 -0.54
C THR A 28 -3.50 2.26 -1.46
N ASP A 29 -2.63 1.24 -1.32
CA ASP A 29 -2.69 -0.02 -2.03
C ASP A 29 -2.68 -1.23 -1.06
N PRO A 30 -2.81 -2.47 -1.55
CA PRO A 30 -2.78 -3.66 -0.70
C PRO A 30 -1.48 -3.90 0.05
N HIS A 31 -0.43 -3.16 -0.27
CA HIS A 31 0.92 -3.27 0.31
C HIS A 31 1.24 -2.16 1.30
N ALA A 32 0.29 -1.25 1.58
CA ALA A 32 0.47 -0.07 2.40
C ALA A 32 1.67 0.80 1.96
N GLY A 33 1.85 0.92 0.63
CA GLY A 33 2.87 1.74 0.00
C GLY A 33 2.58 3.24 0.12
N GLU A 34 3.64 4.06 0.16
CA GLU A 34 3.51 5.52 0.09
C GLU A 34 3.17 5.98 -1.33
N TYR A 35 3.79 5.35 -2.33
CA TYR A 35 3.50 5.52 -3.75
C TYR A 35 2.87 4.24 -4.27
N ILE A 36 1.86 4.37 -5.11
CA ILE A 36 1.03 3.26 -5.55
C ILE A 36 0.98 3.17 -7.08
N ALA A 37 0.88 1.96 -7.61
CA ALA A 37 0.70 1.75 -9.03
C ALA A 37 -0.67 2.29 -9.53
N GLU A 38 -0.74 2.66 -10.81
CA GLU A 38 -1.94 3.22 -11.45
C GLU A 38 -3.20 2.36 -11.24
N TYR A 39 -3.01 1.04 -11.20
CA TYR A 39 -4.08 0.07 -10.96
C TYR A 39 -4.86 0.35 -9.66
N TRP A 40 -4.20 0.82 -8.60
CA TRP A 40 -4.81 1.06 -7.29
C TRP A 40 -5.16 2.53 -7.01
N LYS A 41 -5.06 3.42 -7.99
CA LYS A 41 -5.42 4.84 -7.82
C LYS A 41 -6.94 5.07 -7.79
N GLU A 42 -7.66 4.27 -6.99
CA GLU A 42 -9.13 4.29 -6.86
C GLU A 42 -9.65 5.65 -6.39
N ARG A 43 -8.99 6.27 -5.40
CA ARG A 43 -9.34 7.59 -4.89
C ARG A 43 -9.20 8.66 -5.98
N GLN A 44 -8.11 8.63 -6.75
CA GLN A 44 -7.91 9.56 -7.87
C GLN A 44 -8.96 9.34 -8.96
N TRP A 45 -9.26 8.09 -9.29
CA TRP A 45 -10.26 7.77 -10.30
C TRP A 45 -11.64 8.28 -9.90
N ILE A 46 -12.10 8.05 -8.67
CA ILE A 46 -13.45 8.44 -8.24
C ILE A 46 -13.62 9.94 -8.02
N SER A 47 -12.56 10.66 -7.65
CA SER A 47 -12.62 12.08 -7.27
C SER A 47 -12.05 13.06 -8.30
N GLY A 48 -11.11 12.58 -9.14
CA GLY A 48 -10.28 13.45 -9.99
C GLY A 48 -9.16 14.16 -9.24
N PHE A 49 -9.00 13.91 -7.92
CA PHE A 49 -7.92 14.47 -7.12
C PHE A 49 -6.69 13.58 -7.16
N ASP A 50 -5.55 14.09 -7.63
CA ASP A 50 -4.31 13.36 -7.85
C ASP A 50 -3.19 13.65 -6.83
N GLY A 51 -3.44 14.47 -5.81
CA GLY A 51 -2.48 14.65 -4.70
C GLY A 51 -2.15 13.32 -4.01
N SER A 52 -0.96 13.17 -3.43
CA SER A 52 -0.49 11.88 -2.89
C SER A 52 -1.21 11.45 -1.60
N ALA A 53 -1.78 12.38 -0.84
CA ALA A 53 -2.47 12.08 0.42
C ALA A 53 -3.96 12.46 0.36
N GLY A 54 -4.82 11.56 0.80
CA GLY A 54 -6.24 11.80 0.95
C GLY A 54 -7.08 10.54 0.91
N THR A 55 -8.31 10.68 1.42
CA THR A 55 -9.32 9.61 1.47
C THR A 55 -10.67 10.18 1.05
N VAL A 56 -11.38 9.50 0.18
CA VAL A 56 -12.78 9.81 -0.15
C VAL A 56 -13.70 8.99 0.74
N ALA A 57 -14.69 9.65 1.33
CA ALA A 57 -15.82 8.97 1.94
C ALA A 57 -17.11 9.52 1.35
N LEU A 58 -18.05 8.65 1.04
CA LEU A 58 -19.32 9.05 0.48
C LEU A 58 -20.48 8.27 1.09
N THR A 59 -21.64 8.94 1.17
CA THR A 59 -22.94 8.35 1.45
C THR A 59 -23.77 8.30 0.17
N LEU A 60 -24.99 7.84 0.26
CA LEU A 60 -25.93 7.85 -0.88
C LEU A 60 -26.22 9.27 -1.40
N GLU A 61 -25.98 10.29 -0.57
CA GLU A 61 -26.32 11.70 -0.91
C GLU A 61 -25.09 12.61 -0.96
N LYS A 62 -24.15 12.47 -0.03
CA LYS A 62 -22.98 13.34 0.13
C LYS A 62 -21.68 12.64 -0.23
N ALA A 63 -20.64 13.42 -0.51
CA ALA A 63 -19.28 12.92 -0.68
C ALA A 63 -18.27 13.96 -0.18
N GLY A 64 -17.20 13.51 0.47
CA GLY A 64 -16.10 14.34 0.92
C GLY A 64 -14.74 13.73 0.58
N LEU A 65 -13.77 14.59 0.31
CA LEU A 65 -12.35 14.24 0.20
C LEU A 65 -11.60 14.85 1.39
N TRP A 66 -11.10 14.02 2.27
CA TRP A 66 -10.17 14.42 3.36
C TRP A 66 -8.76 14.45 2.81
N THR A 67 -8.06 15.57 2.99
CA THR A 67 -6.65 15.72 2.62
C THR A 67 -5.97 16.73 3.54
N ASP A 68 -4.65 16.66 3.66
CA ASP A 68 -3.86 17.54 4.52
C ASP A 68 -3.54 18.91 3.87
N SER A 69 -2.94 19.81 4.66
CA SER A 69 -2.71 21.19 4.27
C SER A 69 -1.84 21.40 3.03
N ARG A 70 -1.01 20.42 2.65
CA ARG A 70 -0.19 20.45 1.43
C ARG A 70 -1.04 20.54 0.16
N TYR A 71 -2.27 20.03 0.23
CA TYR A 71 -3.15 19.86 -0.91
C TYR A 71 -4.42 20.70 -0.90
N PHE A 72 -4.65 21.58 0.08
CA PHE A 72 -5.90 22.34 0.17
C PHE A 72 -6.17 23.19 -1.07
N LEU A 73 -5.13 23.85 -1.63
CA LEU A 73 -5.28 24.64 -2.83
C LEU A 73 -5.57 23.76 -4.05
N GLN A 74 -4.79 22.73 -4.26
CA GLN A 74 -4.91 21.80 -5.39
C GLN A 74 -6.27 21.09 -5.36
N ALA A 75 -6.67 20.53 -4.21
CA ALA A 75 -7.96 19.87 -4.05
C ALA A 75 -9.12 20.84 -4.28
N GLY A 76 -9.02 22.09 -3.80
CA GLY A 76 -10.04 23.12 -4.06
C GLY A 76 -10.23 23.41 -5.54
N ILE A 77 -9.17 23.35 -6.34
CA ILE A 77 -9.24 23.52 -7.81
C ILE A 77 -9.80 22.26 -8.48
N GLN A 78 -9.28 21.08 -8.13
CA GLN A 78 -9.62 19.83 -8.80
C GLN A 78 -11.04 19.32 -8.46
N LEU A 79 -11.53 19.58 -7.26
CA LEU A 79 -12.87 19.20 -6.83
C LEU A 79 -13.96 20.18 -7.28
N LYS A 80 -13.59 21.32 -7.88
CA LYS A 80 -14.57 22.31 -8.33
C LYS A 80 -15.61 21.67 -9.27
N ASP A 81 -16.88 21.88 -8.96
CA ASP A 81 -18.03 21.36 -9.72
C ASP A 81 -18.21 19.83 -9.73
N THR A 82 -17.50 19.08 -8.86
CA THR A 82 -17.59 17.60 -8.79
C THR A 82 -18.71 17.09 -7.88
N THR A 83 -19.26 17.87 -6.97
CA THR A 83 -20.14 17.44 -5.87
C THR A 83 -19.42 16.68 -4.74
N ILE A 84 -18.09 16.77 -4.66
CA ILE A 84 -17.28 16.25 -3.55
C ILE A 84 -16.80 17.46 -2.74
N ASP A 85 -17.14 17.48 -1.46
CA ASP A 85 -16.72 18.54 -0.56
C ASP A 85 -15.24 18.37 -0.17
N LEU A 86 -14.48 19.47 -0.13
CA LEU A 86 -13.12 19.45 0.41
C LEU A 86 -13.16 19.48 1.94
N MET A 87 -12.72 18.39 2.53
CA MET A 87 -12.59 18.22 3.98
C MET A 87 -11.13 18.46 4.38
N LYS A 88 -10.85 19.64 4.93
CA LYS A 88 -9.50 20.12 5.28
C LYS A 88 -9.02 19.44 6.57
N GLU A 89 -8.32 18.33 6.44
CA GLU A 89 -7.87 17.53 7.58
C GLU A 89 -6.93 18.34 8.49
N GLY A 90 -7.11 18.19 9.81
CA GLY A 90 -6.34 18.90 10.83
C GLY A 90 -6.92 20.24 11.26
N LEU A 91 -7.96 20.76 10.60
CA LEU A 91 -8.69 21.95 11.08
C LEU A 91 -9.78 21.55 12.08
N SER A 92 -9.97 22.38 13.10
CA SER A 92 -10.92 22.10 14.19
C SER A 92 -12.37 21.94 13.76
N GLU A 93 -12.77 22.62 12.68
CA GLU A 93 -14.09 22.57 12.09
C GLU A 93 -14.33 21.34 11.21
N THR A 94 -13.26 20.63 10.82
CA THR A 94 -13.36 19.45 9.96
C THR A 94 -13.43 18.17 10.81
N PRO A 95 -14.56 17.45 10.80
CA PRO A 95 -14.66 16.18 11.50
C PRO A 95 -13.78 15.13 10.82
N ASP A 96 -13.24 14.17 11.57
CA ASP A 96 -12.67 12.98 10.99
C ASP A 96 -13.73 12.15 10.22
N ILE A 97 -13.28 11.27 9.34
CA ILE A 97 -14.14 10.49 8.44
C ILE A 97 -15.19 9.69 9.23
N ILE A 98 -14.79 9.04 10.30
CA ILE A 98 -15.71 8.16 11.06
C ILE A 98 -16.75 9.01 11.84
N SER A 99 -16.32 10.12 12.41
CA SER A 99 -17.23 11.08 13.05
C SER A 99 -18.22 11.68 12.06
N TRP A 100 -17.77 12.00 10.84
CA TRP A 100 -18.64 12.49 9.77
C TRP A 100 -19.66 11.43 9.36
N ILE A 101 -19.22 10.19 9.08
CA ILE A 101 -20.10 9.07 8.74
C ILE A 101 -21.12 8.81 9.85
N SER A 102 -20.69 8.82 11.11
CA SER A 102 -21.60 8.57 12.26
C SER A 102 -22.66 9.64 12.42
N LYS A 103 -22.47 10.86 11.89
CA LYS A 103 -23.50 11.91 11.85
C LYS A 103 -24.47 11.76 10.68
N GLU A 104 -24.01 11.23 9.56
CA GLU A 104 -24.80 11.05 8.34
C GLU A 104 -25.65 9.76 8.36
N LEU A 105 -25.25 8.75 9.13
CA LEU A 105 -25.87 7.44 9.20
C LEU A 105 -26.57 7.22 10.53
N LYS A 106 -27.39 6.19 10.59
CA LYS A 106 -28.11 5.75 11.80
C LYS A 106 -27.71 4.35 12.22
N ALA A 107 -28.04 3.96 13.44
CA ALA A 107 -27.85 2.59 13.91
C ALA A 107 -28.57 1.58 12.99
N GLY A 108 -27.87 0.50 12.65
CA GLY A 108 -28.30 -0.52 11.69
C GLY A 108 -27.83 -0.28 10.25
N ASP A 109 -27.33 0.92 9.93
CA ASP A 109 -26.70 1.18 8.62
C ASP A 109 -25.35 0.46 8.48
N LYS A 110 -24.91 0.31 7.22
CA LYS A 110 -23.65 -0.34 6.89
C LYS A 110 -22.71 0.59 6.15
N VAL A 111 -21.43 0.57 6.56
CA VAL A 111 -20.30 1.19 5.85
C VAL A 111 -19.50 0.08 5.18
N ALA A 112 -19.17 0.25 3.92
CA ALA A 112 -18.36 -0.72 3.20
C ALA A 112 -16.96 -0.16 2.86
N VAL A 113 -15.99 -1.06 2.77
CA VAL A 113 -14.62 -0.80 2.33
C VAL A 113 -14.09 -1.97 1.51
N ASN A 114 -13.17 -1.69 0.61
CA ASN A 114 -12.35 -2.77 0.01
C ASN A 114 -11.31 -3.22 1.05
N PRO A 115 -11.38 -4.46 1.59
CA PRO A 115 -10.51 -4.92 2.66
C PRO A 115 -9.04 -5.03 2.25
N GLN A 116 -8.74 -5.08 0.95
CA GLN A 116 -7.36 -5.06 0.45
C GLN A 116 -6.68 -3.71 0.69
N MET A 117 -7.45 -2.63 0.77
CA MET A 117 -6.93 -1.25 0.90
C MET A 117 -6.76 -0.80 2.35
N PHE A 118 -7.01 -1.65 3.32
CA PHE A 118 -6.91 -1.30 4.75
C PHE A 118 -6.04 -2.31 5.48
N SER A 119 -5.11 -1.80 6.29
CA SER A 119 -4.35 -2.64 7.21
C SER A 119 -5.26 -3.22 8.29
N VAL A 120 -4.86 -4.35 8.86
CA VAL A 120 -5.60 -5.04 9.93
C VAL A 120 -5.93 -4.09 11.08
N ASN A 121 -4.93 -3.30 11.53
CA ASN A 121 -5.10 -2.37 12.63
C ASN A 121 -6.07 -1.22 12.29
N SER A 122 -5.96 -0.65 11.07
CA SER A 122 -6.85 0.42 10.65
C SER A 122 -8.29 -0.07 10.48
N TYR A 123 -8.48 -1.26 9.90
CA TYR A 123 -9.79 -1.88 9.76
C TYR A 123 -10.42 -2.17 11.13
N ALA A 124 -9.67 -2.78 12.06
CA ALA A 124 -10.15 -3.10 13.39
C ALA A 124 -10.53 -1.84 14.19
N LYS A 125 -9.71 -0.78 14.11
CA LYS A 125 -10.00 0.52 14.72
C LYS A 125 -11.30 1.12 14.19
N MET A 126 -11.44 1.14 12.86
CA MET A 126 -12.64 1.66 12.18
C MET A 126 -13.89 0.87 12.57
N LYS A 127 -13.83 -0.46 12.53
CA LYS A 127 -14.91 -1.36 12.93
C LYS A 127 -15.38 -1.10 14.37
N LYS A 128 -14.39 -1.01 15.28
CA LYS A 128 -14.69 -0.71 16.71
C LYS A 128 -15.36 0.65 16.88
N THR A 129 -14.88 1.67 16.18
CA THR A 129 -15.42 3.05 16.34
C THR A 129 -16.83 3.16 15.75
N LEU A 130 -17.09 2.60 14.56
CA LEU A 130 -18.42 2.58 13.95
C LEU A 130 -19.44 1.81 14.79
N ALA A 131 -19.02 0.71 15.42
CA ALA A 131 -19.88 -0.08 16.31
C ALA A 131 -20.41 0.72 17.51
N LEU A 132 -19.69 1.75 17.99
CA LEU A 132 -20.18 2.63 19.06
C LEU A 132 -21.44 3.43 18.66
N SER A 133 -21.61 3.65 17.36
CA SER A 133 -22.82 4.28 16.79
C SER A 133 -23.84 3.26 16.25
N GLY A 134 -23.64 1.96 16.52
CA GLY A 134 -24.50 0.89 16.01
C GLY A 134 -24.38 0.68 14.49
N ILE A 135 -23.30 1.13 13.87
CA ILE A 135 -23.04 1.04 12.42
C ILE A 135 -22.12 -0.16 12.18
N GLU A 136 -22.47 -0.99 11.20
CA GLU A 136 -21.69 -2.16 10.80
C GLU A 136 -20.65 -1.80 9.73
N LEU A 137 -19.39 -2.26 9.90
CA LEU A 137 -18.37 -2.22 8.85
C LEU A 137 -18.36 -3.54 8.09
N VAL A 138 -18.47 -3.50 6.75
CA VAL A 138 -18.49 -4.67 5.88
C VAL A 138 -17.38 -4.60 4.82
N SER A 139 -16.83 -5.77 4.48
CA SER A 139 -15.75 -5.94 3.49
C SER A 139 -16.35 -6.22 2.11
N VAL A 140 -16.29 -5.26 1.18
CA VAL A 140 -16.71 -5.46 -0.21
C VAL A 140 -16.00 -4.49 -1.16
N ASP A 141 -15.50 -4.98 -2.28
CA ASP A 141 -14.96 -4.16 -3.37
C ASP A 141 -16.07 -3.77 -4.35
N LEU A 142 -16.59 -2.54 -4.20
CA LEU A 142 -17.62 -2.01 -5.09
C LEU A 142 -17.05 -1.39 -6.38
N LEU A 143 -15.75 -1.08 -6.43
CA LEU A 143 -15.13 -0.43 -7.59
C LEU A 143 -14.72 -1.43 -8.68
N LYS A 144 -14.53 -2.69 -8.35
CA LYS A 144 -14.09 -3.74 -9.28
C LYS A 144 -14.91 -3.78 -10.58
N ASN A 145 -16.24 -3.64 -10.47
CA ASN A 145 -17.14 -3.74 -11.62
C ASN A 145 -17.51 -2.38 -12.22
N ILE A 146 -17.15 -1.27 -11.57
CA ILE A 146 -17.49 0.09 -12.02
C ILE A 146 -16.35 0.70 -12.83
N TRP A 147 -15.12 0.45 -12.41
CA TRP A 147 -13.93 0.97 -13.11
C TRP A 147 -13.54 0.04 -14.27
N THR A 148 -14.31 0.09 -15.34
CA THR A 148 -14.18 -0.83 -16.48
C THR A 148 -12.92 -0.63 -17.31
N ASN A 149 -12.35 0.58 -17.31
CA ASN A 149 -11.09 0.93 -17.98
C ASN A 149 -9.91 1.04 -16.99
N ARG A 150 -9.95 0.26 -15.91
CA ARG A 150 -8.86 0.20 -14.92
C ARG A 150 -7.55 -0.20 -15.62
N PRO A 151 -6.43 0.53 -15.39
CA PRO A 151 -5.12 0.11 -15.88
C PRO A 151 -4.79 -1.32 -15.43
N THR A 152 -3.94 -2.02 -16.18
CA THR A 152 -3.41 -3.32 -15.73
C THR A 152 -2.35 -3.13 -14.65
N LEU A 153 -2.13 -4.17 -13.84
CA LEU A 153 -0.96 -4.20 -12.96
C LEU A 153 0.32 -4.14 -13.80
N PRO A 154 1.38 -3.50 -13.29
CA PRO A 154 2.69 -3.48 -13.95
C PRO A 154 3.21 -4.89 -14.24
N GLN A 155 3.74 -5.11 -15.43
CA GLN A 155 4.22 -6.42 -15.90
C GLN A 155 5.71 -6.43 -16.22
N GLU A 156 6.43 -5.32 -15.98
CA GLU A 156 7.86 -5.25 -16.23
C GLU A 156 8.63 -6.28 -15.39
N PRO A 157 9.63 -6.94 -15.96
CA PRO A 157 10.45 -7.90 -15.23
C PRO A 157 11.17 -7.24 -14.06
N PHE A 158 11.24 -7.94 -12.93
CA PHE A 158 12.12 -7.57 -11.84
C PHE A 158 13.55 -8.07 -12.09
N PHE A 159 14.52 -7.46 -11.42
CA PHE A 159 15.93 -7.80 -11.54
C PHE A 159 16.57 -8.08 -10.18
N VAL A 160 17.64 -8.85 -10.20
CA VAL A 160 18.45 -9.19 -9.02
C VAL A 160 19.28 -7.98 -8.60
N TYR A 161 19.20 -7.64 -7.34
CA TYR A 161 20.04 -6.62 -6.72
C TYR A 161 21.32 -7.27 -6.19
N ASP A 162 22.39 -7.10 -6.95
CA ASP A 162 23.67 -7.81 -6.75
C ASP A 162 24.23 -7.61 -5.33
N ILE A 163 24.90 -8.66 -4.81
CA ILE A 163 25.51 -8.70 -3.50
C ILE A 163 26.55 -7.57 -3.28
N GLN A 164 27.20 -7.10 -4.34
CA GLN A 164 28.12 -5.95 -4.27
C GLN A 164 27.44 -4.65 -3.84
N TYR A 165 26.11 -4.56 -3.95
CA TYR A 165 25.29 -3.43 -3.51
C TYR A 165 24.49 -3.76 -2.27
N ALA A 166 23.97 -4.99 -2.16
CA ALA A 166 23.17 -5.46 -1.02
C ALA A 166 24.03 -5.71 0.22
N GLY A 167 25.27 -6.21 0.04
CA GLY A 167 26.22 -6.46 1.12
C GLY A 167 25.89 -7.63 2.02
N GLU A 168 24.72 -8.27 1.83
CA GLU A 168 24.27 -9.42 2.60
C GLU A 168 23.46 -10.36 1.71
N SER A 169 23.70 -11.66 1.83
CA SER A 169 23.01 -12.67 1.02
C SER A 169 21.55 -12.85 1.43
N VAL A 170 20.72 -13.37 0.53
CA VAL A 170 19.33 -13.74 0.83
C VAL A 170 19.29 -14.79 1.95
N GLU A 171 20.19 -15.77 1.92
CA GLU A 171 20.31 -16.82 2.92
C GLU A 171 20.55 -16.24 4.33
N ASP A 172 21.51 -15.29 4.48
CA ASP A 172 21.83 -14.69 5.79
C ASP A 172 20.67 -13.82 6.29
N LYS A 173 20.00 -13.09 5.40
CA LYS A 173 18.80 -12.34 5.73
C LYS A 173 17.66 -13.23 6.21
N LEU A 174 17.41 -14.35 5.51
CA LEU A 174 16.41 -15.35 5.93
C LEU A 174 16.76 -15.98 7.28
N LYS A 175 18.05 -16.29 7.55
CA LYS A 175 18.50 -16.75 8.87
C LYS A 175 18.19 -15.73 9.96
N SER A 176 18.47 -14.45 9.70
CA SER A 176 18.20 -13.37 10.64
C SER A 176 16.70 -13.21 10.92
N VAL A 177 15.86 -13.22 9.86
CA VAL A 177 14.39 -13.17 9.98
C VAL A 177 13.86 -14.37 10.77
N ARG A 178 14.30 -15.59 10.46
CA ARG A 178 13.91 -16.81 11.19
C ARG A 178 14.32 -16.77 12.67
N SER A 179 15.47 -16.16 12.98
CA SER A 179 15.87 -15.92 14.36
C SER A 179 14.91 -15.01 15.12
N GLU A 180 14.44 -13.93 14.47
CA GLU A 180 13.44 -13.03 15.07
C GLU A 180 12.07 -13.72 15.18
N MET A 181 11.64 -14.48 14.17
CA MET A 181 10.41 -15.28 14.23
C MET A 181 10.40 -16.22 15.44
N LYS A 182 11.52 -16.89 15.72
CA LYS A 182 11.67 -17.76 16.91
C LYS A 182 11.44 -17.00 18.21
N LYS A 183 12.00 -15.78 18.35
CA LYS A 183 11.81 -14.94 19.54
C LYS A 183 10.35 -14.53 19.73
N LEU A 184 9.62 -14.40 18.62
CA LEU A 184 8.20 -14.05 18.59
C LEU A 184 7.27 -15.28 18.62
N HIS A 185 7.82 -16.49 18.79
CA HIS A 185 7.08 -17.76 18.78
C HIS A 185 6.21 -17.92 17.51
N ALA A 186 6.70 -17.47 16.36
CA ALA A 186 6.03 -17.54 15.08
C ALA A 186 6.64 -18.63 14.20
N ASN A 187 5.78 -19.46 13.59
CA ASN A 187 6.19 -20.51 12.65
C ASN A 187 6.20 -20.00 11.20
N VAL A 188 5.30 -19.08 10.87
CA VAL A 188 5.17 -18.49 9.54
C VAL A 188 5.15 -16.98 9.67
N PHE A 189 5.85 -16.27 8.81
CA PHE A 189 5.79 -14.83 8.69
C PHE A 189 5.21 -14.44 7.32
N ALA A 190 4.10 -13.70 7.33
CA ALA A 190 3.43 -13.20 6.14
C ALA A 190 3.79 -11.74 5.90
N LEU A 191 4.34 -11.44 4.72
CA LEU A 191 4.82 -10.12 4.32
C LEU A 191 3.98 -9.56 3.17
N SER A 192 3.63 -8.29 3.29
CA SER A 192 2.98 -7.52 2.22
C SER A 192 3.73 -6.24 1.85
N ALA A 193 4.59 -5.70 2.71
CA ALA A 193 5.34 -4.48 2.44
C ALA A 193 6.38 -4.71 1.33
N LEU A 194 6.26 -3.98 0.22
CA LEU A 194 7.07 -4.18 -1.00
C LEU A 194 8.56 -3.94 -0.77
N ASP A 195 8.90 -2.94 0.03
CA ASP A 195 10.28 -2.59 0.35
C ASP A 195 10.95 -3.63 1.28
N ASP A 196 10.19 -4.26 2.16
CA ASP A 196 10.65 -5.37 2.98
C ASP A 196 10.95 -6.60 2.11
N ILE A 197 10.04 -6.93 1.20
CA ILE A 197 10.19 -8.05 0.25
C ILE A 197 11.39 -7.82 -0.67
N ALA A 198 11.52 -6.61 -1.25
CA ALA A 198 12.62 -6.24 -2.11
C ALA A 198 13.99 -6.32 -1.40
N TRP A 199 14.05 -5.90 -0.13
CA TRP A 199 15.27 -6.01 0.68
C TRP A 199 15.58 -7.46 1.03
N LEU A 200 14.58 -8.22 1.47
CA LEU A 200 14.75 -9.61 1.94
C LEU A 200 15.31 -10.52 0.84
N PHE A 201 14.73 -10.43 -0.36
CA PHE A 201 15.09 -11.30 -1.47
C PHE A 201 16.14 -10.69 -2.43
N ASN A 202 16.70 -9.53 -2.12
CA ASN A 202 17.66 -8.85 -3.01
C ASN A 202 17.11 -8.70 -4.45
N ILE A 203 15.88 -8.26 -4.58
CA ILE A 203 15.24 -7.99 -5.88
C ILE A 203 14.78 -6.53 -5.96
N ARG A 204 14.74 -6.00 -7.18
CA ARG A 204 14.20 -4.67 -7.46
C ARG A 204 13.37 -4.71 -8.73
N GLY A 205 12.44 -3.78 -8.86
CA GLY A 205 11.60 -3.61 -10.05
C GLY A 205 11.18 -2.16 -10.23
N ASN A 206 10.39 -1.89 -11.24
CA ASN A 206 9.91 -0.55 -11.61
C ASN A 206 8.38 -0.48 -11.54
N ASP A 207 7.75 -1.22 -10.63
CA ASP A 207 6.29 -1.30 -10.54
C ASP A 207 5.64 -0.04 -9.98
N VAL A 208 6.41 0.73 -9.24
CA VAL A 208 5.96 1.97 -8.60
C VAL A 208 6.95 3.07 -8.96
N ASP A 209 6.44 4.19 -9.45
CA ASP A 209 7.27 5.33 -9.82
C ASP A 209 8.14 5.79 -8.64
N TYR A 210 9.40 6.09 -8.93
CA TYR A 210 10.40 6.59 -7.96
C TYR A 210 10.72 5.63 -6.81
N ASN A 211 10.18 4.41 -6.82
CA ASN A 211 10.40 3.40 -5.79
C ASN A 211 10.77 2.05 -6.43
N PRO A 212 12.02 1.58 -6.32
CA PRO A 212 12.48 0.39 -7.03
C PRO A 212 12.00 -0.92 -6.36
N VAL A 213 10.71 -1.12 -6.31
CA VAL A 213 10.05 -2.28 -5.69
C VAL A 213 9.33 -3.15 -6.72
N VAL A 214 9.01 -4.37 -6.31
CA VAL A 214 8.24 -5.35 -7.07
C VAL A 214 6.92 -5.58 -6.35
N ILE A 215 5.81 -5.52 -7.06
CA ILE A 215 4.50 -5.89 -6.53
C ILE A 215 4.49 -7.40 -6.29
N ALA A 216 4.55 -7.77 -5.01
CA ALA A 216 4.65 -9.16 -4.57
C ALA A 216 4.20 -9.31 -3.12
N TYR A 217 3.88 -10.55 -2.73
CA TYR A 217 3.73 -10.98 -1.35
C TYR A 217 4.82 -12.02 -1.02
N ALA A 218 5.02 -12.29 0.26
CA ALA A 218 5.91 -13.38 0.64
C ALA A 218 5.42 -14.11 1.90
N LEU A 219 5.74 -15.40 1.96
CA LEU A 219 5.68 -16.20 3.18
C LEU A 219 7.05 -16.74 3.49
N VAL A 220 7.46 -16.63 4.74
CA VAL A 220 8.69 -17.22 5.26
C VAL A 220 8.32 -18.17 6.39
N ASP A 221 8.69 -19.43 6.30
CA ASP A 221 8.60 -20.39 7.39
C ASP A 221 9.99 -20.81 7.88
N GLU A 222 10.04 -21.78 8.79
CA GLU A 222 11.28 -22.26 9.43
C GLU A 222 12.28 -22.80 8.40
N ASN A 223 11.82 -23.37 7.28
CA ASN A 223 12.62 -24.11 6.32
C ASN A 223 12.58 -23.56 4.91
N SER A 224 11.49 -22.87 4.54
CA SER A 224 11.26 -22.38 3.19
C SER A 224 10.93 -20.89 3.17
N ALA A 225 10.98 -20.30 1.98
CA ALA A 225 10.43 -18.99 1.68
C ALA A 225 9.77 -19.04 0.32
N THR A 226 8.65 -18.35 0.17
CA THR A 226 7.92 -18.27 -1.10
C THR A 226 7.65 -16.82 -1.44
N LEU A 227 8.03 -16.42 -2.66
CA LEU A 227 7.70 -15.15 -3.28
C LEU A 227 6.46 -15.35 -4.17
N PHE A 228 5.41 -14.57 -3.92
CA PHE A 228 4.19 -14.55 -4.73
C PHE A 228 4.23 -13.33 -5.65
N VAL A 229 4.43 -13.54 -6.93
CA VAL A 229 4.63 -12.49 -7.94
C VAL A 229 3.99 -12.92 -9.26
N ALA A 230 3.57 -11.93 -10.08
CA ALA A 230 3.02 -12.26 -11.39
C ALA A 230 4.07 -12.99 -12.25
N PRO A 231 3.75 -14.15 -12.85
CA PRO A 231 4.71 -14.98 -13.56
C PRO A 231 5.43 -14.25 -14.70
N GLU A 232 4.75 -13.32 -15.37
CA GLU A 232 5.27 -12.52 -16.48
C GLU A 232 6.47 -11.65 -16.08
N LYS A 233 6.64 -11.39 -14.79
CA LYS A 233 7.73 -10.58 -14.23
C LYS A 233 8.99 -11.37 -13.96
N CYS A 234 8.92 -12.70 -14.07
CA CYS A 234 10.02 -13.59 -13.82
C CYS A 234 10.86 -13.79 -15.09
N THR A 235 12.16 -13.52 -15.02
CA THR A 235 13.13 -13.90 -16.06
C THR A 235 13.82 -15.20 -15.68
N PRO A 236 14.42 -15.93 -16.65
CA PRO A 236 15.25 -17.11 -16.33
C PRO A 236 16.34 -16.80 -15.29
N VAL A 237 16.96 -15.62 -15.36
CA VAL A 237 18.01 -15.19 -14.44
C VAL A 237 17.46 -14.96 -13.02
N SER A 238 16.32 -14.28 -12.91
CA SER A 238 15.72 -14.04 -11.60
C SER A 238 15.18 -15.32 -10.96
N LEU A 239 14.60 -16.23 -11.76
CA LEU A 239 14.14 -17.53 -11.26
C LEU A 239 15.30 -18.40 -10.76
N GLU A 240 16.37 -18.49 -11.54
CA GLU A 240 17.58 -19.22 -11.14
C GLU A 240 18.19 -18.68 -9.86
N PHE A 241 18.29 -17.34 -9.74
CA PHE A 241 18.76 -16.68 -8.51
C PHE A 241 17.90 -17.03 -7.29
N LEU A 242 16.57 -16.95 -7.40
CA LEU A 242 15.66 -17.29 -6.30
C LEU A 242 15.77 -18.78 -5.94
N HIS A 243 15.83 -19.66 -6.92
CA HIS A 243 15.99 -21.10 -6.71
C HIS A 243 17.31 -21.43 -5.98
N GLN A 244 18.44 -20.84 -6.39
CA GLN A 244 19.74 -21.01 -5.73
C GLN A 244 19.72 -20.54 -4.28
N ASN A 245 18.87 -19.58 -3.93
CA ASN A 245 18.65 -19.08 -2.55
C ASN A 245 17.49 -19.79 -1.83
N GLN A 246 17.00 -20.92 -2.35
CA GLN A 246 15.91 -21.72 -1.78
C GLN A 246 14.61 -20.94 -1.56
N VAL A 247 14.33 -20.01 -2.48
CA VAL A 247 13.08 -19.23 -2.53
C VAL A 247 12.19 -19.80 -3.62
N ASN A 248 11.04 -20.31 -3.23
CA ASN A 248 9.99 -20.74 -4.17
C ASN A 248 9.30 -19.53 -4.80
N VAL A 249 8.78 -19.69 -6.02
CA VAL A 249 8.00 -18.65 -6.70
C VAL A 249 6.63 -19.22 -7.06
N SER A 250 5.58 -18.44 -6.79
CA SER A 250 4.19 -18.74 -7.13
C SER A 250 3.49 -17.49 -7.70
N GLY A 251 2.30 -17.67 -8.27
CA GLY A 251 1.51 -16.57 -8.80
C GLY A 251 1.09 -15.57 -7.71
N TYR A 252 0.95 -14.31 -8.08
CA TYR A 252 0.65 -13.23 -7.12
C TYR A 252 -0.61 -13.51 -6.27
N GLU A 253 -1.68 -14.01 -6.88
CA GLU A 253 -2.94 -14.31 -6.18
C GLU A 253 -2.89 -15.63 -5.39
N ASP A 254 -1.90 -16.50 -5.64
CA ASP A 254 -1.77 -17.79 -4.94
C ASP A 254 -1.50 -17.61 -3.44
N ILE A 255 -1.11 -16.40 -3.01
CA ILE A 255 -0.95 -16.05 -1.59
C ILE A 255 -2.21 -16.37 -0.76
N TYR A 256 -3.41 -16.15 -1.33
CA TYR A 256 -4.66 -16.41 -0.62
C TYR A 256 -4.84 -17.91 -0.30
N ASP A 257 -4.52 -18.77 -1.24
CA ASP A 257 -4.63 -20.23 -1.03
C ASP A 257 -3.48 -20.74 -0.16
N ALA A 258 -2.29 -20.16 -0.28
CA ALA A 258 -1.18 -20.47 0.62
C ALA A 258 -1.53 -20.11 2.08
N LEU A 259 -2.13 -18.94 2.34
CA LEU A 259 -2.56 -18.54 3.69
C LEU A 259 -3.65 -19.45 4.25
N LYS A 260 -4.63 -19.85 3.44
CA LYS A 260 -5.69 -20.81 3.85
C LYS A 260 -5.14 -22.19 4.18
N SER A 261 -4.07 -22.61 3.50
CA SER A 261 -3.46 -23.93 3.67
C SER A 261 -2.49 -24.05 4.86
N ILE A 262 -2.21 -22.96 5.57
CA ILE A 262 -1.35 -22.99 6.76
C ILE A 262 -1.98 -23.92 7.80
N PRO A 263 -1.24 -24.93 8.32
CA PRO A 263 -1.76 -25.86 9.32
C PRO A 263 -2.26 -25.14 10.58
N ALA A 264 -3.34 -25.65 11.15
CA ALA A 264 -4.05 -25.01 12.26
C ALA A 264 -3.22 -24.91 13.57
N ASP A 265 -2.20 -25.72 13.72
CA ASP A 265 -1.29 -25.73 14.87
C ASP A 265 -0.16 -24.68 14.75
N LYS A 266 -0.07 -24.00 13.62
CA LYS A 266 0.95 -23.00 13.35
C LYS A 266 0.55 -21.61 13.84
N SER A 267 1.57 -20.84 14.25
CA SER A 267 1.42 -19.42 14.54
C SER A 267 1.92 -18.57 13.36
N VAL A 268 1.10 -17.61 12.93
CA VAL A 268 1.38 -16.71 11.81
C VAL A 268 1.68 -15.31 12.33
N LEU A 269 2.89 -14.82 12.07
CA LEU A 269 3.30 -13.46 12.35
C LEU A 269 2.81 -12.53 11.23
N VAL A 270 2.17 -11.45 11.62
CA VAL A 270 1.76 -10.37 10.72
C VAL A 270 2.09 -9.00 11.33
N ASP A 271 2.50 -8.07 10.50
CA ASP A 271 2.57 -6.66 10.89
C ASP A 271 1.19 -6.02 10.66
N GLY A 272 0.46 -5.77 11.74
CA GLY A 272 -0.92 -5.29 11.67
C GLY A 272 -1.10 -3.92 11.02
N ASP A 273 -0.03 -3.12 10.89
CA ASP A 273 -0.05 -1.82 10.23
C ASP A 273 0.28 -1.91 8.73
N LYS A 274 0.87 -3.02 8.28
CA LYS A 274 1.29 -3.24 6.89
C LYS A 274 0.48 -4.31 6.18
N PHE A 275 0.05 -5.34 6.89
CA PHE A 275 -0.69 -6.46 6.33
C PHE A 275 -2.15 -6.08 6.12
N ASN A 276 -2.69 -6.31 4.93
CA ASN A 276 -4.06 -5.92 4.62
C ASN A 276 -5.10 -6.88 5.18
N GLN A 277 -6.31 -6.38 5.43
CA GLN A 277 -7.40 -7.11 6.05
C GLN A 277 -7.85 -8.31 5.22
N SER A 278 -7.86 -8.23 3.89
CA SER A 278 -8.27 -9.33 3.02
C SER A 278 -7.38 -10.55 3.15
N LEU A 279 -6.06 -10.35 3.17
CA LEU A 279 -5.09 -11.43 3.42
C LEU A 279 -5.21 -11.98 4.84
N PHE A 280 -5.45 -11.11 5.81
CA PHE A 280 -5.63 -11.52 7.21
C PHE A 280 -6.86 -12.42 7.37
N GLU A 281 -7.97 -12.11 6.70
CA GLU A 281 -9.18 -12.94 6.66
C GLU A 281 -8.96 -14.31 5.99
N ALA A 282 -7.97 -14.41 5.08
CA ALA A 282 -7.61 -15.67 4.45
C ALA A 282 -6.84 -16.62 5.39
N ILE A 283 -6.20 -16.12 6.44
CA ILE A 283 -5.53 -16.96 7.44
C ILE A 283 -6.59 -17.70 8.26
N SER A 284 -6.50 -19.03 8.33
CA SER A 284 -7.42 -19.86 9.10
C SER A 284 -7.63 -19.32 10.53
N GLU A 285 -8.87 -19.27 10.99
CA GLU A 285 -9.19 -18.86 12.37
C GLU A 285 -8.55 -19.77 13.42
N LYS A 286 -8.24 -21.02 13.06
CA LYS A 286 -7.60 -22.00 13.92
C LYS A 286 -6.10 -21.73 14.14
N CYS A 287 -5.46 -20.95 13.27
CA CYS A 287 -4.07 -20.54 13.45
C CYS A 287 -3.95 -19.49 14.54
N THR A 288 -2.91 -19.55 15.36
CA THR A 288 -2.54 -18.49 16.28
C THR A 288 -2.01 -17.31 15.48
N LYS A 289 -2.55 -16.10 15.70
CA LYS A 289 -2.13 -14.88 15.02
C LYS A 289 -1.26 -14.06 15.94
N GLN A 290 0.03 -13.87 15.58
CA GLN A 290 0.99 -13.06 16.31
C GLN A 290 1.11 -11.70 15.65
N PHE A 291 0.95 -10.64 16.42
CA PHE A 291 1.09 -9.27 15.94
C PHE A 291 2.39 -8.65 16.45
N ALA A 292 3.26 -8.28 15.52
CA ALA A 292 4.45 -7.49 15.82
C ALA A 292 4.89 -6.70 14.58
N MET A 293 5.67 -5.65 14.81
CA MET A 293 6.37 -4.96 13.72
C MET A 293 7.24 -5.94 12.94
N SER A 294 7.24 -5.80 11.61
CA SER A 294 8.03 -6.63 10.69
C SER A 294 9.49 -6.78 11.17
N PRO A 295 10.00 -8.00 11.38
CA PRO A 295 11.42 -8.22 11.63
C PRO A 295 12.30 -7.62 10.54
N VAL A 296 11.86 -7.70 9.28
CA VAL A 296 12.58 -7.14 8.12
C VAL A 296 12.72 -5.63 8.24
N PHE A 297 11.68 -4.93 8.69
CA PHE A 297 11.74 -3.48 8.88
C PHE A 297 12.89 -3.08 9.80
N ARG A 298 13.10 -3.79 10.92
CA ARG A 298 14.20 -3.52 11.86
C ARG A 298 15.56 -3.86 11.26
N LEU A 299 15.69 -5.03 10.63
CA LEU A 299 16.95 -5.49 10.04
C LEU A 299 17.39 -4.55 8.92
N LYS A 300 16.47 -4.15 8.03
CA LYS A 300 16.72 -3.20 6.94
C LYS A 300 17.11 -1.81 7.43
N ALA A 301 16.59 -1.38 8.59
CA ALA A 301 16.92 -0.08 9.16
C ALA A 301 18.41 0.04 9.55
N VAL A 302 19.05 -1.06 9.96
CA VAL A 302 20.47 -1.09 10.33
C VAL A 302 21.32 -1.42 9.11
N LYS A 303 21.89 -0.38 8.49
CA LYS A 303 22.63 -0.51 7.22
C LYS A 303 23.99 -1.21 7.45
N ASN A 304 24.32 -2.20 6.60
CA ASN A 304 25.63 -2.82 6.57
C ASN A 304 26.68 -1.87 5.93
N LYS A 305 27.96 -2.27 5.96
CA LYS A 305 29.07 -1.44 5.47
C LYS A 305 28.97 -1.15 3.97
N VAL A 306 28.46 -2.10 3.17
CA VAL A 306 28.31 -1.93 1.72
C VAL A 306 27.20 -0.92 1.44
N GLU A 307 26.05 -1.06 2.06
CA GLU A 307 24.93 -0.10 1.97
C GLU A 307 25.36 1.30 2.40
N MET A 308 26.05 1.45 3.54
CA MET A 308 26.57 2.75 3.98
C MET A 308 27.52 3.39 2.97
N ASN A 309 28.39 2.59 2.36
CA ASN A 309 29.30 3.10 1.34
C ASN A 309 28.57 3.48 0.03
N GLY A 310 27.53 2.72 -0.31
CA GLY A 310 26.61 3.05 -1.40
C GLY A 310 25.94 4.41 -1.19
N VAL A 311 25.36 4.64 0.00
CA VAL A 311 24.74 5.92 0.38
C VAL A 311 25.77 7.07 0.31
N ARG A 312 26.98 6.90 0.85
CA ARG A 312 28.02 7.95 0.77
C ARG A 312 28.36 8.33 -0.66
N LYS A 313 28.50 7.32 -1.57
CA LYS A 313 28.75 7.58 -2.99
C LYS A 313 27.58 8.29 -3.68
N ALA A 314 26.34 7.89 -3.35
CA ALA A 314 25.13 8.53 -3.84
C ALA A 314 25.05 10.00 -3.41
N MET A 315 25.30 10.28 -2.13
CA MET A 315 25.29 11.65 -1.58
C MET A 315 26.33 12.57 -2.22
N ILE A 316 27.48 12.05 -2.65
CA ILE A 316 28.46 12.86 -3.39
C ILE A 316 27.90 13.25 -4.78
N LYS A 317 27.28 12.30 -5.50
CA LYS A 317 26.66 12.59 -6.80
C LYS A 317 25.50 13.58 -6.66
N ASP A 318 24.66 13.36 -5.67
CA ASP A 318 23.53 14.22 -5.37
C ASP A 318 23.98 15.66 -4.98
N GLY A 319 24.97 15.76 -4.12
CA GLY A 319 25.57 17.06 -3.75
C GLY A 319 26.15 17.83 -4.94
N VAL A 320 26.79 17.14 -5.89
CA VAL A 320 27.26 17.76 -7.14
C VAL A 320 26.10 18.22 -8.01
N ALA A 321 25.05 17.40 -8.15
CA ALA A 321 23.86 17.74 -8.93
C ALA A 321 23.16 18.97 -8.33
N LEU A 322 22.96 18.99 -7.02
CA LEU A 322 22.33 20.09 -6.29
C LEU A 322 23.16 21.40 -6.40
N THR A 323 24.49 21.32 -6.27
CA THR A 323 25.38 22.48 -6.44
C THR A 323 25.27 23.05 -7.85
N ARG A 324 25.27 22.21 -8.88
CA ARG A 324 25.07 22.65 -10.27
C ARG A 324 23.70 23.29 -10.49
N PHE A 325 22.67 22.73 -9.88
CA PHE A 325 21.32 23.30 -9.92
C PHE A 325 21.28 24.70 -9.30
N PHE A 326 21.86 24.90 -8.12
CA PHE A 326 21.91 26.22 -7.49
C PHE A 326 22.71 27.23 -8.33
N MET A 327 23.84 26.85 -8.91
CA MET A 327 24.58 27.71 -9.82
C MET A 327 23.75 28.11 -11.04
N TRP A 328 22.98 27.18 -11.61
CA TRP A 328 22.06 27.46 -12.70
C TRP A 328 20.93 28.38 -12.25
N LEU A 329 20.32 28.11 -11.12
CA LEU A 329 19.21 28.89 -10.57
C LEU A 329 19.61 30.34 -10.29
N GLU A 330 20.74 30.57 -9.62
CA GLU A 330 21.26 31.92 -9.34
C GLU A 330 21.47 32.76 -10.63
N ASN A 331 21.90 32.10 -11.70
CA ASN A 331 22.10 32.76 -12.99
C ASN A 331 20.82 33.09 -13.74
N LYS A 332 19.76 32.31 -13.51
CA LYS A 332 18.52 32.35 -14.30
C LYS A 332 17.36 33.07 -13.62
N VAL A 333 17.21 32.90 -12.30
CA VAL A 333 16.02 33.38 -11.55
C VAL A 333 15.70 34.85 -11.72
N LYS A 334 16.71 35.69 -11.96
CA LYS A 334 16.53 37.13 -12.18
C LYS A 334 16.32 37.51 -13.66
N LYS A 335 16.45 36.59 -14.58
CA LYS A 335 16.45 36.85 -16.02
C LYS A 335 15.30 36.15 -16.74
N GLU A 336 14.78 35.09 -16.16
CA GLU A 336 13.75 34.20 -16.75
C GLU A 336 12.62 34.00 -15.75
N ASN A 337 11.43 33.81 -16.27
CA ASN A 337 10.28 33.43 -15.43
C ASN A 337 10.32 31.91 -15.23
N LEU A 338 10.94 31.49 -14.15
CA LEU A 338 11.13 30.08 -13.81
C LEU A 338 9.93 29.53 -13.05
N THR A 339 9.60 28.28 -13.30
CA THR A 339 8.63 27.47 -12.57
C THR A 339 9.28 26.16 -12.13
N GLU A 340 8.63 25.40 -11.28
CA GLU A 340 9.10 24.06 -10.89
C GLU A 340 9.23 23.11 -12.09
N MET A 341 8.57 23.43 -13.22
CA MET A 341 8.58 22.62 -14.45
C MET A 341 9.61 23.07 -15.50
N SER A 342 10.37 24.15 -15.25
CA SER A 342 11.35 24.70 -16.22
C SER A 342 12.73 24.03 -16.16
#